data_9d1edefbc53eec25d44b9fc5f09cd0d3
#
_entry.id   9d1edefbc53eec25d44b9fc5f09cd0d3
#
_cell.length_a   1.000
_cell.length_b   1.000
_cell.length_c   1.000
_cell.angle_alpha   90.00
_cell.angle_beta   90.00
_cell.angle_gamma   90.00
#
_symmetry.space_group_name_H-M   'P 1'
#
loop_
_entity.id
_entity.type
_entity.pdbx_description
1 polymer ?
#
loop_
_entity_poly.entity_id
_entity_poly.type
_entity_poly.pdbx_seq_one_letter_code
_entity_poly.pdbx_strand_id
1 'polypeptide(L)'
;MKKIVVFNFNYTNPINFLPTQDYSPRFLQNQISIHGNLDNSRIILGCTENDDCYNSSLSFMYKQNMLNNTNNITQSLLDAKDVVFYGHSVNDMDFCYFKDFFNYVSTRNKNNKNITIITLDENSERTIRDNIYNQGIVVSNLFDKPNSFEFIHTKKLNGQDKEELQKWANMLKRISKRNVRGIRRIN
;
A
#
# COMPACT_ATOMS: atom_id res chain seq x y z
N MET A 1 -14.48 -0.79 16.80
CA MET A 1 -13.01 -0.97 16.71
C MET A 1 -12.60 -0.73 15.28
N LYS A 2 -11.65 0.17 14.99
CA LYS A 2 -11.17 0.34 13.61
C LYS A 2 -10.23 -0.82 13.28
N LYS A 3 -10.51 -1.49 12.17
CA LYS A 3 -9.79 -2.67 11.71
C LYS A 3 -8.55 -2.21 10.91
N ILE A 4 -7.39 -2.80 11.16
CA ILE A 4 -6.24 -2.73 10.28
C ILE A 4 -6.36 -3.87 9.29
N VAL A 5 -6.27 -3.57 8.00
CA VAL A 5 -6.23 -4.56 6.93
C VAL A 5 -4.86 -4.45 6.28
N VAL A 6 -4.20 -5.58 6.08
CA VAL A 6 -2.89 -5.68 5.43
C VAL A 6 -3.04 -6.46 4.14
N PHE A 7 -2.68 -5.85 3.03
CA PHE A 7 -2.57 -6.50 1.73
C PHE A 7 -1.09 -6.76 1.45
N ASN A 8 -0.73 -8.01 1.28
CA ASN A 8 0.63 -8.43 0.99
C ASN A 8 0.77 -8.74 -0.50
N PHE A 9 1.58 -7.95 -1.20
CA PHE A 9 1.90 -8.12 -2.62
C PHE A 9 3.14 -8.98 -2.85
N ASN A 10 3.87 -9.34 -1.79
CA ASN A 10 5.00 -10.24 -1.87
C ASN A 10 4.54 -11.70 -1.77
N TYR A 11 5.31 -12.60 -2.38
CA TYR A 11 5.08 -14.05 -2.29
C TYR A 11 5.52 -14.65 -0.95
N THR A 12 6.23 -13.89 -0.14
CA THR A 12 6.70 -14.31 1.18
C THR A 12 5.86 -13.69 2.28
N ASN A 13 5.69 -14.43 3.38
CA ASN A 13 5.03 -13.91 4.56
C ASN A 13 6.05 -13.15 5.44
N PRO A 14 5.93 -11.82 5.62
CA PRO A 14 6.89 -11.05 6.41
C PRO A 14 6.92 -11.47 7.89
N ILE A 15 5.88 -12.11 8.42
CA ILE A 15 5.86 -12.62 9.80
C ILE A 15 6.95 -13.67 10.02
N ASN A 16 7.25 -14.49 9.01
CA ASN A 16 8.26 -15.55 9.12
C ASN A 16 9.68 -15.01 9.38
N PHE A 17 9.90 -13.72 9.16
CA PHE A 17 11.20 -13.05 9.36
C PHE A 17 11.26 -12.20 10.63
N LEU A 18 10.20 -12.16 11.45
CA LEU A 18 10.22 -11.45 12.72
C LEU A 18 11.01 -12.26 13.77
N PRO A 19 11.87 -11.59 14.58
CA PRO A 19 12.79 -12.28 15.48
C PRO A 19 12.14 -13.06 16.62
N THR A 20 10.87 -12.79 16.93
CA THR A 20 10.10 -13.55 17.94
C THR A 20 8.64 -13.62 17.54
N GLN A 21 8.09 -14.85 17.56
CA GLN A 21 6.67 -15.08 17.29
C GLN A 21 5.74 -14.43 18.33
N ASP A 22 6.26 -14.15 19.53
CA ASP A 22 5.49 -13.61 20.66
C ASP A 22 5.07 -12.14 20.46
N TYR A 23 5.72 -11.42 19.54
CA TYR A 23 5.44 -10.01 19.26
C TYR A 23 4.82 -9.75 17.88
N SER A 24 4.41 -10.78 17.15
CA SER A 24 3.77 -10.55 15.86
C SER A 24 2.42 -9.83 16.07
N PRO A 25 2.25 -8.60 15.58
CA PRO A 25 0.99 -7.89 15.73
C PRO A 25 -0.14 -8.70 15.09
N ARG A 26 -1.27 -8.85 15.80
CA ARG A 26 -2.43 -9.65 15.33
C ARG A 26 -2.90 -9.28 13.91
N PHE A 27 -2.69 -8.02 13.49
CA PHE A 27 -3.07 -7.58 12.14
C PHE A 27 -2.19 -8.18 11.05
N LEU A 28 -0.95 -8.55 11.33
CA LEU A 28 -0.09 -9.25 10.38
C LEU A 28 -0.47 -10.72 10.22
N GLN A 29 -1.08 -11.33 11.24
CA GLN A 29 -1.55 -12.71 11.17
C GLN A 29 -2.74 -12.89 10.22
N ASN A 30 -3.50 -11.80 9.96
CA ASN A 30 -4.67 -11.79 9.09
C ASN A 30 -4.40 -11.00 7.79
N GLN A 31 -3.17 -11.05 7.28
CA GLN A 31 -2.84 -10.43 6.00
C GLN A 31 -3.49 -11.17 4.83
N ILE A 32 -3.82 -10.42 3.79
CA ILE A 32 -4.38 -10.94 2.55
C ILE A 32 -3.24 -10.95 1.51
N SER A 33 -2.81 -12.13 1.10
CA SER A 33 -1.81 -12.29 0.03
C SER A 33 -2.50 -12.10 -1.32
N ILE A 34 -2.08 -11.08 -2.06
CA ILE A 34 -2.72 -10.70 -3.32
C ILE A 34 -2.28 -11.61 -4.46
N HIS A 35 -0.99 -11.85 -4.57
CA HIS A 35 -0.41 -12.68 -5.62
C HIS A 35 -0.20 -14.14 -5.21
N GLY A 36 -0.84 -14.56 -4.14
CA GLY A 36 -0.60 -15.86 -3.53
C GLY A 36 0.59 -15.85 -2.58
N ASN A 37 1.02 -17.05 -2.20
CA ASN A 37 2.02 -17.23 -1.16
C ASN A 37 2.78 -18.53 -1.46
N LEU A 38 4.08 -18.54 -1.23
CA LEU A 38 4.94 -19.71 -1.40
C LEU A 38 4.54 -20.89 -0.49
N ASP A 39 3.94 -20.60 0.68
CA ASP A 39 3.56 -21.63 1.66
C ASP A 39 2.34 -22.45 1.21
N ASN A 40 1.45 -21.89 0.37
CA ASN A 40 0.21 -22.56 -0.09
C ASN A 40 0.18 -22.87 -1.59
N SER A 41 1.31 -22.74 -2.28
CA SER A 41 1.52 -23.12 -3.70
C SER A 41 0.60 -22.40 -4.71
N ARG A 42 -0.14 -21.37 -4.29
CA ARG A 42 -0.95 -20.54 -5.18
C ARG A 42 -0.22 -19.24 -5.47
N ILE A 43 0.60 -19.25 -6.51
CA ILE A 43 1.33 -18.07 -6.96
C ILE A 43 0.68 -17.59 -8.25
N ILE A 44 0.31 -16.30 -8.29
CA ILE A 44 -0.19 -15.63 -9.48
C ILE A 44 1.00 -14.96 -10.15
N LEU A 45 1.52 -15.60 -11.17
CA LEU A 45 2.51 -15.04 -12.10
C LEU A 45 1.74 -14.64 -13.36
N GLY A 46 2.04 -13.47 -13.90
CA GLY A 46 1.38 -13.03 -15.11
C GLY A 46 2.03 -11.80 -15.72
N CYS A 47 1.69 -11.54 -16.97
CA CYS A 47 2.05 -10.33 -17.70
C CYS A 47 0.92 -9.31 -17.68
N THR A 48 1.22 -8.09 -18.09
CA THR A 48 0.25 -7.03 -18.32
C THR A 48 -0.09 -6.94 -19.82
N GLU A 49 -1.17 -6.24 -20.15
CA GLU A 49 -1.55 -5.99 -21.53
C GLU A 49 -0.50 -5.15 -22.31
N ASN A 50 0.40 -4.47 -21.59
CA ASN A 50 1.46 -3.64 -22.16
C ASN A 50 2.77 -4.40 -22.39
N ASP A 51 2.83 -5.69 -22.00
CA ASP A 51 4.01 -6.49 -22.26
C ASP A 51 4.05 -6.98 -23.71
N ASP A 52 5.26 -7.12 -24.29
CA ASP A 52 5.47 -7.60 -25.68
C ASP A 52 4.90 -9.01 -25.94
N CYS A 53 4.51 -9.72 -24.87
CA CYS A 53 3.84 -11.02 -24.94
C CYS A 53 2.32 -10.92 -25.15
N TYR A 54 1.78 -9.73 -25.43
CA TYR A 54 0.35 -9.57 -25.67
C TYR A 54 -0.11 -10.44 -26.84
N ASN A 55 -0.87 -11.47 -26.53
CA ASN A 55 -1.59 -12.29 -27.50
C ASN A 55 -2.97 -12.60 -26.92
N SER A 56 -4.02 -12.32 -27.67
CA SER A 56 -5.40 -12.57 -27.25
C SER A 56 -5.66 -14.04 -26.84
N SER A 57 -4.90 -14.97 -27.43
CA SER A 57 -4.93 -16.39 -27.05
C SER A 57 -4.33 -16.69 -25.67
N LEU A 58 -3.55 -15.76 -25.11
CA LEU A 58 -2.91 -15.87 -23.80
C LEU A 58 -3.57 -14.99 -22.74
N SER A 59 -4.79 -14.51 -23.01
CA SER A 59 -5.53 -13.64 -22.08
C SER A 59 -5.71 -14.25 -20.68
N PHE A 60 -5.67 -15.58 -20.55
CA PHE A 60 -5.70 -16.27 -19.27
C PHE A 60 -4.43 -16.06 -18.43
N MET A 61 -3.32 -15.62 -19.04
CA MET A 61 -2.06 -15.30 -18.36
C MET A 61 -2.02 -13.85 -17.85
N TYR A 62 -3.00 -13.03 -18.21
CA TYR A 62 -3.03 -11.66 -17.70
C TYR A 62 -3.35 -11.65 -16.22
N LYS A 63 -2.46 -11.03 -15.46
CA LYS A 63 -2.59 -10.89 -14.03
C LYS A 63 -3.96 -10.32 -13.65
N GLN A 64 -4.47 -9.38 -14.43
CA GLN A 64 -5.78 -8.75 -14.21
C GLN A 64 -6.94 -9.75 -14.29
N ASN A 65 -6.86 -10.76 -15.18
CA ASN A 65 -7.91 -11.77 -15.32
C ASN A 65 -7.88 -12.84 -14.22
N MET A 66 -6.74 -12.96 -13.52
CA MET A 66 -6.58 -13.90 -12.39
C MET A 66 -7.02 -13.32 -11.05
N LEU A 67 -7.34 -12.03 -11.00
CA LEU A 67 -7.54 -11.30 -9.77
C LEU A 67 -9.03 -11.16 -9.42
N ASN A 68 -9.51 -12.08 -8.59
CA ASN A 68 -10.89 -12.06 -8.08
C ASN A 68 -11.11 -11.02 -6.95
N ASN A 69 -10.07 -10.31 -6.49
CA ASN A 69 -10.12 -9.49 -5.26
C ASN A 69 -9.85 -7.98 -5.45
N THR A 70 -9.77 -7.48 -6.69
CA THR A 70 -9.51 -6.05 -6.95
C THR A 70 -10.50 -5.14 -6.26
N ASN A 71 -11.79 -5.46 -6.32
CA ASN A 71 -12.86 -4.66 -5.71
C ASN A 71 -12.71 -4.53 -4.19
N ASN A 72 -12.21 -5.58 -3.50
CA ASN A 72 -12.02 -5.55 -2.06
C ASN A 72 -10.86 -4.65 -1.64
N ILE A 73 -9.78 -4.59 -2.45
CA ILE A 73 -8.63 -3.71 -2.19
C ILE A 73 -9.05 -2.26 -2.39
N THR A 74 -9.62 -1.95 -3.55
CA THR A 74 -10.10 -0.61 -3.90
C THR A 74 -11.06 -0.09 -2.84
N GLN A 75 -12.08 -0.86 -2.44
CA GLN A 75 -13.03 -0.46 -1.43
C GLN A 75 -12.36 -0.22 -0.06
N SER A 76 -11.44 -1.10 0.34
CA SER A 76 -10.69 -0.95 1.59
C SER A 76 -9.84 0.33 1.61
N LEU A 77 -9.21 0.69 0.48
CA LEU A 77 -8.45 1.92 0.32
C LEU A 77 -9.36 3.15 0.37
N LEU A 78 -10.51 3.09 -0.30
CA LEU A 78 -11.50 4.16 -0.29
C LEU A 78 -12.11 4.39 1.09
N ASP A 79 -12.33 3.34 1.87
CA ASP A 79 -12.89 3.44 3.22
C ASP A 79 -11.83 3.85 4.27
N ALA A 80 -10.56 3.53 4.03
CA ALA A 80 -9.48 3.85 4.96
C ALA A 80 -9.24 5.36 5.02
N LYS A 81 -9.03 5.90 6.23
CA LYS A 81 -8.54 7.26 6.43
C LYS A 81 -7.03 7.35 6.37
N ASP A 82 -6.32 6.36 6.90
CA ASP A 82 -4.88 6.24 6.83
C ASP A 82 -4.52 5.06 5.92
N VAL A 83 -3.75 5.33 4.89
CA VAL A 83 -3.26 4.36 3.93
C VAL A 83 -1.74 4.40 3.95
N VAL A 84 -1.12 3.24 4.09
CA VAL A 84 0.34 3.12 4.10
C VAL A 84 0.76 2.12 3.03
N PHE A 85 1.59 2.57 2.11
CA PHE A 85 2.32 1.72 1.16
C PHE A 85 3.72 1.50 1.71
N TYR A 86 4.14 0.25 1.85
CA TYR A 86 5.47 -0.10 2.34
C TYR A 86 6.22 -0.95 1.31
N GLY A 87 7.32 -0.42 0.80
CA GLY A 87 8.18 -1.12 -0.15
C GLY A 87 7.52 -1.48 -1.48
N HIS A 88 6.42 -0.80 -1.84
CA HIS A 88 5.69 -1.04 -3.08
C HIS A 88 6.02 0.04 -4.11
N SER A 89 6.37 -0.36 -5.33
CA SER A 89 6.77 0.56 -6.41
C SER A 89 5.60 1.25 -7.11
N VAL A 90 4.37 0.80 -6.85
CA VAL A 90 3.15 1.32 -7.51
C VAL A 90 3.30 1.31 -9.04
N ASN A 91 3.89 0.23 -9.57
CA ASN A 91 4.15 0.07 -10.99
C ASN A 91 2.89 -0.37 -11.76
N ASP A 92 3.00 -0.37 -13.09
CA ASP A 92 1.90 -0.70 -14.02
C ASP A 92 1.27 -2.06 -13.74
N MET A 93 2.08 -3.05 -13.35
CA MET A 93 1.60 -4.42 -13.11
C MET A 93 0.57 -4.52 -11.99
N ASP A 94 0.67 -3.65 -10.99
CA ASP A 94 -0.21 -3.64 -9.82
C ASP A 94 -1.10 -2.40 -9.73
N PHE A 95 -0.95 -1.45 -10.67
CA PHE A 95 -1.67 -0.18 -10.62
C PHE A 95 -3.19 -0.35 -10.72
N CYS A 96 -3.66 -1.41 -11.35
CA CYS A 96 -5.09 -1.72 -11.43
C CYS A 96 -5.78 -1.79 -10.06
N TYR A 97 -5.05 -2.17 -8.98
CA TYR A 97 -5.59 -2.18 -7.62
C TYR A 97 -5.73 -0.79 -7.01
N PHE A 98 -4.95 0.18 -7.50
CA PHE A 98 -4.79 1.49 -6.89
C PHE A 98 -5.40 2.62 -7.73
N LYS A 99 -5.70 2.35 -9.01
CA LYS A 99 -6.16 3.35 -9.98
C LYS A 99 -7.34 4.18 -9.46
N ASP A 100 -8.40 3.52 -9.01
CA ASP A 100 -9.61 4.21 -8.56
C ASP A 100 -9.35 4.99 -7.26
N PHE A 101 -8.48 4.46 -6.38
CA PHE A 101 -8.08 5.15 -5.17
C PHE A 101 -7.30 6.43 -5.48
N PHE A 102 -6.28 6.37 -6.35
CA PHE A 102 -5.51 7.55 -6.72
C PHE A 102 -6.35 8.56 -7.52
N ASN A 103 -7.21 8.11 -8.41
CA ASN A 103 -8.19 8.97 -9.09
C ASN A 103 -9.08 9.69 -8.08
N TYR A 104 -9.64 8.98 -7.12
CA TYR A 104 -10.49 9.55 -6.08
C TYR A 104 -9.76 10.60 -5.24
N VAL A 105 -8.51 10.32 -4.84
CA VAL A 105 -7.72 11.23 -4.00
C VAL A 105 -7.24 12.45 -4.78
N SER A 106 -6.91 12.29 -6.07
CA SER A 106 -6.45 13.39 -6.94
C SER A 106 -7.58 14.31 -7.39
N THR A 107 -8.83 13.86 -7.32
CA THR A 107 -9.97 14.76 -7.54
C THR A 107 -10.11 15.69 -6.35
N ARG A 108 -10.27 17.01 -6.60
CA ARG A 108 -10.35 18.09 -5.58
C ARG A 108 -11.56 18.00 -4.64
N ASN A 109 -12.21 16.88 -4.59
CA ASN A 109 -13.31 16.63 -3.66
C ASN A 109 -12.72 16.33 -2.27
N LYS A 110 -13.21 17.02 -1.27
CA LYS A 110 -12.92 17.08 0.18
C LYS A 110 -12.52 15.77 0.89
N ASN A 111 -11.65 14.97 0.27
CA ASN A 111 -11.23 13.66 0.76
C ASN A 111 -10.10 13.86 1.78
N ASN A 112 -10.41 13.74 3.04
CA ASN A 112 -9.43 13.86 4.13
C ASN A 112 -8.71 12.51 4.33
N LYS A 113 -7.79 12.16 3.43
CA LYS A 113 -6.95 10.95 3.50
C LYS A 113 -5.53 11.28 3.97
N ASN A 114 -4.96 10.41 4.79
CA ASN A 114 -3.54 10.45 5.12
C ASN A 114 -2.88 9.30 4.38
N ILE A 115 -2.02 9.62 3.43
CA ILE A 115 -1.31 8.64 2.60
C ILE A 115 0.16 8.75 2.91
N THR A 116 0.77 7.66 3.29
CA THR A 116 2.20 7.58 3.57
C THR A 116 2.80 6.49 2.68
N ILE A 117 3.80 6.83 1.88
CA ILE A 117 4.56 5.87 1.09
C ILE A 117 5.95 5.73 1.71
N ILE A 118 6.27 4.52 2.17
CA ILE A 118 7.56 4.18 2.75
C ILE A 118 8.38 3.49 1.68
N THR A 119 9.46 4.11 1.29
CA THR A 119 10.34 3.65 0.20
C THR A 119 11.80 3.71 0.60
N LEU A 120 12.71 3.26 -0.26
CA LEU A 120 14.13 3.17 0.08
C LEU A 120 14.76 4.56 0.21
N ASP A 121 14.64 5.39 -0.84
CA ASP A 121 15.31 6.70 -0.98
C ASP A 121 14.56 7.60 -1.96
N GLU A 122 15.14 8.79 -2.23
CA GLU A 122 14.56 9.78 -3.13
C GLU A 122 14.47 9.32 -4.60
N ASN A 123 15.35 8.43 -5.04
CA ASN A 123 15.27 7.87 -6.40
C ASN A 123 14.04 6.97 -6.52
N SER A 124 13.80 6.13 -5.51
CA SER A 124 12.61 5.29 -5.43
C SER A 124 11.32 6.13 -5.32
N GLU A 125 11.36 7.24 -4.57
CA GLU A 125 10.25 8.20 -4.53
C GLU A 125 9.95 8.77 -5.91
N ARG A 126 11.00 9.21 -6.64
CA ARG A 126 10.85 9.76 -7.99
C ARG A 126 10.22 8.74 -8.93
N THR A 127 10.72 7.50 -8.93
CA THR A 127 10.14 6.41 -9.72
C THR A 127 8.66 6.19 -9.41
N ILE A 128 8.27 6.20 -8.14
CA ILE A 128 6.86 6.04 -7.74
C ILE A 128 6.00 7.22 -8.25
N ARG A 129 6.51 8.44 -8.16
CA ARG A 129 5.82 9.62 -8.70
C ARG A 129 5.60 9.53 -10.20
N ASP A 130 6.64 9.10 -10.93
CA ASP A 130 6.59 8.89 -12.38
C ASP A 130 5.59 7.78 -12.75
N ASN A 131 5.60 6.67 -12.01
CA ASN A 131 4.62 5.59 -12.21
C ASN A 131 3.18 6.10 -12.05
N ILE A 132 2.90 6.85 -10.99
CA ILE A 132 1.56 7.41 -10.75
C ILE A 132 1.20 8.42 -11.86
N TYR A 133 2.13 9.27 -12.28
CA TYR A 133 1.92 10.25 -13.35
C TYR A 133 1.62 9.57 -14.70
N ASN A 134 2.37 8.54 -15.06
CA ASN A 134 2.20 7.78 -16.30
C ASN A 134 0.82 7.11 -16.40
N GLN A 135 0.16 6.90 -15.27
CA GLN A 135 -1.22 6.40 -15.23
C GLN A 135 -2.29 7.51 -15.36
N GLY A 136 -1.87 8.72 -15.70
CA GLY A 136 -2.76 9.86 -15.90
C GLY A 136 -3.22 10.57 -14.62
N ILE A 137 -2.58 10.27 -13.49
CA ILE A 137 -2.88 10.94 -12.21
C ILE A 137 -2.06 12.21 -12.08
N VAL A 138 -2.73 13.32 -11.80
CA VAL A 138 -2.05 14.59 -11.50
C VAL A 138 -1.46 14.54 -10.10
N VAL A 139 -0.16 14.20 -10.01
CA VAL A 139 0.53 13.93 -8.74
C VAL A 139 0.46 15.12 -7.78
N SER A 140 0.53 16.39 -8.28
CA SER A 140 0.40 17.57 -7.42
C SER A 140 -0.90 17.61 -6.63
N ASN A 141 -1.99 17.12 -7.20
CA ASN A 141 -3.30 17.11 -6.54
C ASN A 141 -3.36 16.17 -5.32
N LEU A 142 -2.46 15.17 -5.25
CA LEU A 142 -2.38 14.27 -4.11
C LEU A 142 -1.91 15.00 -2.85
N PHE A 143 -1.13 16.08 -3.01
CA PHE A 143 -0.62 16.91 -1.91
C PHE A 143 -1.59 18.02 -1.50
N ASP A 144 -2.68 18.23 -2.25
CA ASP A 144 -3.63 19.28 -1.96
C ASP A 144 -4.48 18.94 -0.71
N LYS A 145 -4.65 19.96 0.15
CA LYS A 145 -5.55 19.84 1.31
C LYS A 145 -6.99 19.58 0.84
N PRO A 146 -7.75 18.76 1.60
CA PRO A 146 -7.46 18.31 2.96
C PRO A 146 -6.68 16.98 3.08
N ASN A 147 -6.12 16.46 2.00
CA ASN A 147 -5.28 15.27 2.05
C ASN A 147 -3.92 15.57 2.69
N SER A 148 -3.30 14.55 3.25
CA SER A 148 -1.90 14.54 3.65
C SER A 148 -1.21 13.43 2.86
N PHE A 149 -0.25 13.78 2.03
CA PHE A 149 0.55 12.84 1.24
C PHE A 149 2.01 13.04 1.58
N GLU A 150 2.69 12.00 2.04
CA GLU A 150 4.09 12.09 2.48
C GLU A 150 4.88 10.84 2.08
N PHE A 151 6.17 11.05 1.84
CA PHE A 151 7.14 9.97 1.67
C PHE A 151 8.02 9.85 2.90
N ILE A 152 8.39 8.61 3.24
CA ILE A 152 9.37 8.28 4.29
C ILE A 152 10.45 7.40 3.66
N HIS A 153 11.72 7.79 3.83
CA HIS A 153 12.86 7.10 3.24
C HIS A 153 13.54 6.20 4.28
N THR A 154 13.51 4.89 4.07
CA THR A 154 14.12 3.93 5.01
C THR A 154 15.63 4.09 5.11
N LYS A 155 16.31 4.50 4.04
CA LYS A 155 17.74 4.80 4.04
C LYS A 155 18.08 5.97 4.98
N LYS A 156 17.27 7.02 4.99
CA LYS A 156 17.41 8.16 5.90
C LYS A 156 17.06 7.79 7.34
N LEU A 157 16.04 6.97 7.55
CA LEU A 157 15.70 6.44 8.89
C LEU A 157 16.88 5.66 9.49
N ASN A 158 17.50 4.78 8.69
CA ASN A 158 18.69 4.03 9.11
C ASN A 158 19.90 4.96 9.39
N GLY A 159 19.99 6.08 8.67
CA GLY A 159 20.95 7.16 8.90
C GLY A 159 20.60 8.09 10.08
N GLN A 160 19.52 7.81 10.82
CA GLN A 160 19.02 8.61 11.95
C GLN A 160 18.68 10.07 11.58
N ASP A 161 18.21 10.31 10.35
CA ASP A 161 17.71 11.62 9.95
C ASP A 161 16.52 12.06 10.81
N LYS A 162 16.63 13.24 11.41
CA LYS A 162 15.65 13.72 12.41
C LYS A 162 14.28 14.02 11.78
N GLU A 163 14.26 14.52 10.55
CA GLU A 163 13.01 14.82 9.86
C GLU A 163 12.27 13.53 9.51
N GLU A 164 12.98 12.54 8.97
CA GLU A 164 12.40 11.24 8.64
C GLU A 164 11.92 10.49 9.90
N LEU A 165 12.69 10.54 10.99
CA LEU A 165 12.27 9.98 12.27
C LEU A 165 11.00 10.65 12.80
N GLN A 166 10.87 11.97 12.62
CA GLN A 166 9.66 12.70 13.02
C GLN A 166 8.45 12.31 12.17
N LYS A 167 8.60 12.18 10.84
CA LYS A 167 7.54 11.69 9.94
C LYS A 167 7.08 10.30 10.36
N TRP A 168 8.03 9.38 10.59
CA TRP A 168 7.78 8.03 11.05
C TRP A 168 7.00 8.01 12.37
N ALA A 169 7.46 8.76 13.38
CA ALA A 169 6.80 8.86 14.67
C ALA A 169 5.36 9.42 14.55
N ASN A 170 5.15 10.41 13.70
CA ASN A 170 3.84 10.99 13.47
C ASN A 170 2.88 9.99 12.80
N MET A 171 3.36 9.23 11.81
CA MET A 171 2.59 8.15 11.18
C MET A 171 2.18 7.10 12.22
N LEU A 172 3.12 6.60 13.03
CA LEU A 172 2.83 5.62 14.07
C LEU A 172 1.82 6.13 15.09
N LYS A 173 1.92 7.40 15.50
CA LYS A 173 0.94 8.04 16.40
C LYS A 173 -0.46 8.11 15.78
N ARG A 174 -0.58 8.38 14.47
CA ARG A 174 -1.89 8.39 13.78
C ARG A 174 -2.53 7.00 13.79
N ILE A 175 -1.74 5.96 13.50
CA ILE A 175 -2.21 4.58 13.46
C ILE A 175 -2.58 4.09 14.88
N SER A 176 -1.72 4.31 15.87
CA SER A 176 -1.90 3.83 17.25
C SER A 176 -3.01 4.55 18.02
N LYS A 177 -3.13 5.88 17.94
CA LYS A 177 -4.19 6.63 18.61
C LYS A 177 -5.59 6.18 18.23
N ARG A 178 -5.77 5.57 17.07
CA ARG A 178 -7.05 5.03 16.63
C ARG A 178 -7.35 3.66 17.20
N ASN A 179 -6.32 2.91 17.58
CA ASN A 179 -6.48 1.61 18.26
C ASN A 179 -6.83 1.74 19.73
N VAL A 180 -6.38 2.82 20.42
CA VAL A 180 -6.56 3.03 21.87
C VAL A 180 -7.97 3.58 22.21
N ARG A 181 -8.68 4.25 21.31
CA ARG A 181 -10.04 4.75 21.58
C ARG A 181 -11.11 3.66 21.73
N GLY A 182 -10.76 2.38 21.51
CA GLY A 182 -11.65 1.23 21.71
C GLY A 182 -11.57 0.60 23.11
N ILE A 183 -10.61 0.98 23.94
CA ILE A 183 -10.51 0.51 25.33
C ILE A 183 -11.15 1.58 26.24
N ARG A 184 -12.46 1.75 26.16
CA ARG A 184 -13.20 2.39 27.25
C ARG A 184 -13.44 1.34 28.34
N ARG A 185 -12.86 1.63 29.50
CA ARG A 185 -13.07 1.03 30.79
C ARG A 185 -14.48 0.45 30.93
N ILE A 186 -14.53 -0.85 31.12
CA ILE A 186 -15.62 -1.50 31.84
C ILE A 186 -15.22 -1.35 33.31
N ASN A 187 -15.85 -0.42 33.99
CA ASN A 187 -15.91 -0.41 35.47
C ASN A 187 -17.15 -1.14 35.85
#